data_1c99aeeeeb140d0dae7be1696ddd8af2
#
_entry.id   1c99aeeeeb140d0dae7be1696ddd8af2
#
_cell.length_a   1.000
_cell.length_b   1.000
_cell.length_c   1.000
_cell.angle_alpha   90.00
_cell.angle_beta   90.00
_cell.angle_gamma   90.00
#
_symmetry.space_group_name_H-M   'P 1'
#
loop_
_entity.id
_entity.type
_entity.pdbx_description
1 polymer ?
#
loop_
_entity_poly.entity_id
_entity_poly.type
_entity_poly.pdbx_seq_one_letter_code
_entity_poly.pdbx_strand_id
1 'polypeptide(L)'
;MKNNWMWCLVVLLSLGTIVPLQAQTGGTEKEVAALEQQWLQSQKTNNPDLVAPLIADKFIGTGADGKVTDRAQLLAAAKGSKYDSMEYEDVKVTAFGNTAIATGASRVKGTDETGKPMDTHVRWTDTWVKMANGKWQCVASHVSLIKS
;
A
#
# COMPACT_ATOMS: atom_id res chain seq x y z
N MET A 1 -37.25 -52.30 42.17
CA MET A 1 -36.41 -52.16 41.00
C MET A 1 -36.39 -50.65 40.64
N LYS A 2 -35.28 -49.94 40.94
CA LYS A 2 -35.11 -48.51 40.69
C LYS A 2 -34.02 -48.34 39.64
N ASN A 3 -34.37 -47.88 38.41
CA ASN A 3 -33.43 -47.55 37.38
C ASN A 3 -33.01 -46.12 37.54
N ASN A 4 -31.74 -45.88 37.91
CA ASN A 4 -31.09 -44.58 37.87
C ASN A 4 -30.47 -44.40 36.50
N TRP A 5 -31.04 -43.54 35.68
CA TRP A 5 -30.46 -43.12 34.41
C TRP A 5 -29.61 -41.88 34.67
N MET A 6 -28.30 -42.09 34.62
CA MET A 6 -27.32 -41.02 34.81
C MET A 6 -27.07 -40.35 33.47
N TRP A 7 -27.45 -39.10 33.32
CA TRP A 7 -27.20 -38.27 32.15
C TRP A 7 -25.78 -37.72 32.23
N CYS A 8 -24.87 -38.21 31.36
CA CYS A 8 -23.56 -37.59 31.16
C CYS A 8 -23.71 -36.36 30.25
N LEU A 9 -23.61 -35.17 30.83
CA LEU A 9 -23.44 -33.93 30.10
C LEU A 9 -22.01 -33.85 29.58
N VAL A 10 -21.84 -34.07 28.27
CA VAL A 10 -20.56 -33.80 27.56
C VAL A 10 -20.49 -32.31 27.27
N VAL A 11 -19.70 -31.56 28.04
CA VAL A 11 -19.36 -30.18 27.76
C VAL A 11 -18.25 -30.17 26.71
N LEU A 12 -18.61 -29.90 25.46
CA LEU A 12 -17.65 -29.61 24.39
C LEU A 12 -17.02 -28.23 24.63
N LEU A 13 -15.83 -28.21 25.23
CA LEU A 13 -14.96 -27.02 25.22
C LEU A 13 -14.44 -26.80 23.78
N SER A 14 -15.03 -25.84 23.08
CA SER A 14 -14.43 -25.32 21.83
C SER A 14 -13.19 -24.49 22.21
N LEU A 15 -12.00 -25.07 22.08
CA LEU A 15 -10.76 -24.28 22.08
C LEU A 15 -10.74 -23.40 20.84
N GLY A 16 -11.19 -22.17 20.95
CA GLY A 16 -10.94 -21.13 19.95
C GLY A 16 -9.43 -20.86 19.91
N THR A 17 -8.79 -21.23 18.81
CA THR A 17 -7.39 -20.84 18.56
C THR A 17 -7.33 -19.33 18.37
N ILE A 18 -6.88 -18.61 19.40
CA ILE A 18 -6.55 -17.19 19.31
C ILE A 18 -5.25 -17.11 18.50
N VAL A 19 -5.34 -16.81 17.20
CA VAL A 19 -4.17 -16.49 16.38
C VAL A 19 -3.60 -15.17 16.91
N PRO A 20 -2.32 -15.11 17.32
CA PRO A 20 -1.77 -13.88 17.89
C PRO A 20 -1.77 -12.76 16.83
N LEU A 21 -2.32 -11.62 17.19
CA LEU A 21 -2.45 -10.41 16.37
C LEU A 21 -1.10 -9.98 15.72
N GLN A 22 0.02 -10.28 16.36
CA GLN A 22 1.37 -9.97 15.85
C GLN A 22 1.78 -10.76 14.60
N ALA A 23 1.34 -12.00 14.45
CA ALA A 23 1.62 -12.77 13.23
C ALA A 23 0.85 -12.24 12.02
N GLN A 24 -0.31 -11.64 12.26
CA GLN A 24 -1.17 -11.06 11.24
C GLN A 24 -0.63 -9.70 10.75
N THR A 25 -0.04 -8.88 11.64
CA THR A 25 0.56 -7.59 11.27
C THR A 25 1.81 -7.75 10.41
N GLY A 26 2.72 -8.67 10.75
CA GLY A 26 3.92 -8.94 9.95
C GLY A 26 3.62 -9.47 8.53
N GLY A 27 2.49 -10.19 8.36
CA GLY A 27 2.00 -10.62 7.05
C GLY A 27 1.50 -9.45 6.20
N THR A 28 0.69 -8.57 6.80
CA THR A 28 0.17 -7.36 6.16
C THR A 28 1.28 -6.40 5.72
N GLU A 29 2.27 -6.16 6.59
CA GLU A 29 3.38 -5.26 6.29
C GLU A 29 4.20 -5.76 5.08
N LYS A 30 4.45 -7.07 5.00
CA LYS A 30 5.12 -7.69 3.85
C LYS A 30 4.28 -7.60 2.57
N GLU A 31 2.98 -7.83 2.68
CA GLU A 31 2.05 -7.74 1.54
C GLU A 31 2.03 -6.33 0.96
N VAL A 32 1.88 -5.30 1.80
CA VAL A 32 1.88 -3.90 1.36
C VAL A 32 3.27 -3.46 0.86
N ALA A 33 4.35 -3.89 1.50
CA ALA A 33 5.71 -3.62 1.00
C ALA A 33 5.95 -4.20 -0.41
N ALA A 34 5.36 -5.36 -0.73
CA ALA A 34 5.44 -5.93 -2.07
C ALA A 34 4.65 -5.10 -3.10
N LEU A 35 3.53 -4.48 -2.71
CA LEU A 35 2.77 -3.56 -3.58
C LEU A 35 3.54 -2.26 -3.84
N GLU A 36 4.26 -1.73 -2.84
CA GLU A 36 5.19 -0.60 -3.04
C GLU A 36 6.30 -0.96 -4.04
N GLN A 37 6.86 -2.17 -3.95
CA GLN A 37 7.84 -2.63 -4.94
C GLN A 37 7.24 -2.79 -6.34
N GLN A 38 5.96 -3.19 -6.46
CA GLN A 38 5.26 -3.23 -7.74
C GLN A 38 5.09 -1.81 -8.33
N TRP A 39 4.77 -0.82 -7.47
CA TRP A 39 4.71 0.58 -7.90
C TRP A 39 6.08 1.08 -8.39
N LEU A 40 7.15 0.85 -7.62
CA LEU A 40 8.52 1.15 -8.03
C LEU A 40 8.87 0.48 -9.36
N GLN A 41 8.50 -0.78 -9.55
CA GLN A 41 8.74 -1.52 -10.79
C GLN A 41 8.00 -0.89 -11.97
N SER A 42 6.78 -0.39 -11.78
CA SER A 42 6.03 0.38 -12.78
C SER A 42 6.85 1.57 -13.30
N GLN A 43 7.47 2.31 -12.40
CA GLN A 43 8.29 3.48 -12.71
C GLN A 43 9.62 3.07 -13.39
N LYS A 44 10.34 2.11 -12.83
CA LYS A 44 11.62 1.62 -13.41
C LYS A 44 11.48 1.07 -14.83
N THR A 45 10.35 0.48 -15.15
CA THR A 45 10.09 -0.12 -16.47
C THR A 45 9.27 0.78 -17.39
N ASN A 46 8.87 1.97 -16.91
CA ASN A 46 7.93 2.84 -17.62
C ASN A 46 6.64 2.10 -18.05
N ASN A 47 6.14 1.20 -17.19
CA ASN A 47 4.93 0.42 -17.42
C ASN A 47 3.81 0.83 -16.45
N PRO A 48 2.97 1.81 -16.81
CA PRO A 48 1.91 2.32 -15.94
C PRO A 48 0.81 1.29 -15.65
N ASP A 49 0.69 0.22 -16.43
CA ASP A 49 -0.33 -0.81 -16.21
C ASP A 49 -0.08 -1.60 -14.92
N LEU A 50 1.16 -1.61 -14.41
CA LEU A 50 1.50 -2.24 -13.13
C LEU A 50 0.96 -1.45 -11.92
N VAL A 51 0.78 -0.13 -12.04
CA VAL A 51 0.29 0.70 -10.93
C VAL A 51 -1.23 0.81 -10.90
N ALA A 52 -1.89 0.74 -12.06
CA ALA A 52 -3.34 0.95 -12.16
C ALA A 52 -4.19 0.09 -11.21
N PRO A 53 -3.92 -1.22 -11.00
CA PRO A 53 -4.68 -2.05 -10.06
C PRO A 53 -4.43 -1.74 -8.59
N LEU A 54 -3.33 -1.03 -8.28
CA LEU A 54 -2.95 -0.66 -6.91
C LEU A 54 -3.72 0.54 -6.38
N ILE A 55 -4.28 1.37 -7.27
CA ILE A 55 -4.88 2.65 -6.94
C ILE A 55 -6.39 2.51 -6.80
N ALA A 56 -6.93 2.91 -5.65
CA ALA A 56 -8.37 2.89 -5.38
C ALA A 56 -9.14 3.89 -6.25
N ASP A 57 -10.42 3.60 -6.52
CA ASP A 57 -11.28 4.48 -7.34
C ASP A 57 -11.43 5.89 -6.75
N LYS A 58 -11.46 5.99 -5.40
CA LYS A 58 -11.53 7.27 -4.66
C LYS A 58 -10.17 7.73 -4.13
N PHE A 59 -9.10 7.46 -4.87
CA PHE A 59 -7.75 7.87 -4.50
C PHE A 59 -7.60 9.39 -4.44
N ILE A 60 -6.81 9.86 -3.47
CA ILE A 60 -6.42 11.28 -3.31
C ILE A 60 -4.89 11.34 -3.22
N GLY A 61 -4.26 12.01 -4.17
CA GLY A 61 -2.83 12.32 -4.15
C GLY A 61 -2.59 13.78 -3.80
N THR A 62 -1.50 14.08 -3.07
CA THR A 62 -0.99 15.43 -2.89
C THR A 62 0.46 15.46 -3.33
N GLY A 63 0.73 16.20 -4.38
CA GLY A 63 2.06 16.36 -4.95
C GLY A 63 2.96 17.29 -4.13
N ALA A 64 4.26 17.27 -4.40
CA ALA A 64 5.25 18.15 -3.76
C ALA A 64 5.02 19.65 -4.06
N ASP A 65 4.25 19.97 -5.08
CA ASP A 65 3.82 21.32 -5.44
C ASP A 65 2.50 21.75 -4.74
N GLY A 66 1.95 20.87 -3.88
CA GLY A 66 0.69 21.07 -3.16
C GLY A 66 -0.56 20.78 -3.97
N LYS A 67 -0.44 20.37 -5.24
CA LYS A 67 -1.59 19.96 -6.04
C LYS A 67 -2.24 18.70 -5.51
N VAL A 68 -3.57 18.70 -5.47
CA VAL A 68 -4.38 17.50 -5.19
C VAL A 68 -4.77 16.86 -6.52
N THR A 69 -4.59 15.55 -6.61
CA THR A 69 -4.88 14.75 -7.80
C THR A 69 -5.79 13.57 -7.44
N ASP A 70 -6.60 13.16 -8.38
CA ASP A 70 -7.39 11.93 -8.32
C ASP A 70 -6.69 10.74 -9.02
N ARG A 71 -7.37 9.59 -9.01
CA ARG A 71 -6.88 8.38 -9.68
C ARG A 71 -6.62 8.59 -11.17
N ALA A 72 -7.53 9.26 -11.88
CA ALA A 72 -7.42 9.45 -13.33
C ALA A 72 -6.22 10.32 -13.68
N GLN A 73 -5.99 11.39 -12.92
CA GLN A 73 -4.85 12.29 -13.08
C GLN A 73 -3.53 11.59 -12.76
N LEU A 74 -3.48 10.78 -11.66
CA LEU A 74 -2.30 9.98 -11.33
C LEU A 74 -1.92 9.02 -12.47
N LEU A 75 -2.90 8.28 -13.00
CA LEU A 75 -2.65 7.32 -14.07
C LEU A 75 -2.28 7.99 -15.40
N ALA A 76 -2.83 9.17 -15.67
CA ALA A 76 -2.44 9.97 -16.85
C ALA A 76 -0.99 10.45 -16.72
N ALA A 77 -0.60 10.98 -15.55
CA ALA A 77 0.78 11.36 -15.27
C ALA A 77 1.75 10.17 -15.38
N ALA A 78 1.38 9.00 -14.82
CA ALA A 78 2.19 7.79 -14.93
C ALA A 78 2.40 7.32 -16.38
N LYS A 79 1.44 7.55 -17.27
CA LYS A 79 1.57 7.23 -18.71
C LYS A 79 2.44 8.24 -19.47
N GLY A 80 2.38 9.50 -19.08
CA GLY A 80 3.12 10.60 -19.73
C GLY A 80 4.56 10.71 -19.29
N SER A 81 4.86 10.39 -18.03
CA SER A 81 6.20 10.48 -17.47
C SER A 81 7.15 9.41 -18.02
N LYS A 82 8.44 9.73 -18.06
CA LYS A 82 9.54 8.81 -18.40
C LYS A 82 10.60 8.86 -17.32
N TYR A 83 10.92 7.70 -16.78
CA TYR A 83 11.90 7.56 -15.72
C TYR A 83 13.20 6.99 -16.30
N ASP A 84 14.30 7.74 -16.14
CA ASP A 84 15.66 7.30 -16.48
C ASP A 84 16.23 6.49 -15.31
N SER A 85 15.95 6.94 -14.07
CA SER A 85 16.23 6.20 -12.85
C SER A 85 15.19 6.48 -11.77
N MET A 86 14.89 5.47 -10.96
CA MET A 86 14.01 5.53 -9.82
C MET A 86 14.50 4.57 -8.75
N GLU A 87 14.73 5.10 -7.54
CA GLU A 87 15.18 4.32 -6.40
C GLU A 87 14.36 4.65 -5.17
N TYR A 88 13.97 3.63 -4.40
CA TYR A 88 13.34 3.79 -3.11
C TYR A 88 14.39 3.66 -2.00
N GLU A 89 14.24 4.49 -0.98
CA GLU A 89 15.08 4.52 0.22
C GLU A 89 14.19 4.46 1.46
N ASP A 90 14.67 3.81 2.53
CA ASP A 90 14.04 3.83 3.87
C ASP A 90 12.56 3.40 3.90
N VAL A 91 12.18 2.46 3.04
CA VAL A 91 10.77 2.01 2.99
C VAL A 91 10.40 1.31 4.29
N LYS A 92 9.34 1.81 4.93
CA LYS A 92 8.76 1.24 6.14
C LYS A 92 7.26 1.15 6.00
N VAL A 93 6.70 0.01 6.35
CA VAL A 93 5.25 -0.21 6.43
C VAL A 93 4.84 -0.47 7.88
N THR A 94 3.75 0.16 8.32
CA THR A 94 3.14 -0.07 9.63
C THR A 94 1.67 -0.41 9.44
N ALA A 95 1.25 -1.57 9.94
CA ALA A 95 -0.12 -2.07 9.79
C ALA A 95 -1.02 -1.68 10.97
N PHE A 96 -2.27 -1.34 10.66
CA PHE A 96 -3.34 -1.00 11.60
C PHE A 96 -4.62 -1.76 11.19
N GLY A 97 -4.64 -3.08 11.38
CA GLY A 97 -5.74 -3.93 10.94
C GLY A 97 -5.88 -3.94 9.40
N ASN A 98 -6.98 -3.43 8.88
CA ASN A 98 -7.24 -3.33 7.44
C ASN A 98 -6.68 -2.05 6.80
N THR A 99 -5.87 -1.29 7.52
CA THR A 99 -5.16 -0.11 7.03
C THR A 99 -3.67 -0.30 7.24
N ALA A 100 -2.85 0.17 6.30
CA ALA A 100 -1.41 0.26 6.48
C ALA A 100 -0.90 1.62 5.98
N ILE A 101 0.12 2.13 6.66
CA ILE A 101 0.84 3.32 6.25
C ILE A 101 2.23 2.88 5.78
N ALA A 102 2.54 3.19 4.53
CA ALA A 102 3.87 3.03 3.96
C ALA A 102 4.55 4.39 3.85
N THR A 103 5.81 4.47 4.22
CA THR A 103 6.63 5.67 4.04
C THR A 103 7.97 5.29 3.43
N GLY A 104 8.54 6.20 2.66
CA GLY A 104 9.86 6.03 2.10
C GLY A 104 10.38 7.32 1.50
N ALA A 105 11.57 7.27 0.92
CA ALA A 105 12.09 8.32 0.06
C ALA A 105 12.34 7.78 -1.34
N SER A 106 12.42 8.67 -2.33
CA SER A 106 12.72 8.32 -3.71
C SER A 106 13.66 9.33 -4.32
N ARG A 107 14.69 8.81 -5.03
CA ARG A 107 15.47 9.59 -5.98
C ARG A 107 14.95 9.32 -7.37
N VAL A 108 14.60 10.40 -8.07
CA VAL A 108 13.91 10.35 -9.37
C VAL A 108 14.68 11.16 -10.38
N LYS A 109 15.00 10.57 -11.54
CA LYS A 109 15.48 11.28 -12.73
C LYS A 109 14.63 10.88 -13.92
N GLY A 110 14.38 11.82 -14.82
CA GLY A 110 13.59 11.57 -16.01
C GLY A 110 12.90 12.83 -16.53
N THR A 111 11.73 12.65 -17.12
CA THR A 111 10.84 13.74 -17.56
C THR A 111 9.42 13.49 -17.06
N ASP A 112 8.74 14.56 -16.65
CA ASP A 112 7.33 14.51 -16.27
C ASP A 112 6.41 14.40 -17.52
N GLU A 113 5.11 14.30 -17.29
CA GLU A 113 4.09 14.19 -18.35
C GLU A 113 4.00 15.41 -19.26
N THR A 114 4.61 16.54 -18.88
CA THR A 114 4.71 17.76 -19.70
C THR A 114 6.00 17.84 -20.49
N GLY A 115 6.92 16.87 -20.31
CA GLY A 115 8.24 16.84 -20.91
C GLY A 115 9.31 17.64 -20.14
N LYS A 116 8.98 18.13 -18.93
CA LYS A 116 9.91 18.87 -18.08
C LYS A 116 10.88 17.91 -17.38
N PRO A 117 12.18 18.19 -17.33
CA PRO A 117 13.14 17.35 -16.60
C PRO A 117 12.82 17.23 -15.11
N MET A 118 12.94 16.02 -14.59
CA MET A 118 12.89 15.70 -13.18
C MET A 118 14.29 15.28 -12.70
N ASP A 119 14.76 15.90 -11.62
CA ASP A 119 15.91 15.43 -10.81
C ASP A 119 15.59 15.81 -9.37
N THR A 120 14.90 14.91 -8.65
CA THR A 120 14.30 15.23 -7.36
C THR A 120 14.58 14.15 -6.34
N HIS A 121 14.70 14.57 -5.07
CA HIS A 121 14.69 13.70 -3.91
C HIS A 121 13.45 14.04 -3.09
N VAL A 122 12.57 13.04 -2.90
CA VAL A 122 11.28 13.24 -2.25
C VAL A 122 11.07 12.26 -1.10
N ARG A 123 10.27 12.67 -0.11
CA ARG A 123 9.66 11.82 0.90
C ARG A 123 8.21 11.59 0.52
N TRP A 124 7.75 10.36 0.66
CA TRP A 124 6.36 10.01 0.39
C TRP A 124 5.74 9.26 1.57
N THR A 125 4.42 9.33 1.65
CA THR A 125 3.60 8.58 2.60
C THR A 125 2.34 8.12 1.88
N ASP A 126 2.14 6.81 1.85
CA ASP A 126 1.02 6.16 1.19
C ASP A 126 0.13 5.45 2.22
N THR A 127 -1.17 5.64 2.06
CA THR A 127 -2.18 4.97 2.88
C THR A 127 -2.82 3.87 2.07
N TRP A 128 -2.71 2.65 2.56
CA TRP A 128 -3.27 1.44 1.98
C TRP A 128 -4.44 0.94 2.79
N VAL A 129 -5.49 0.47 2.11
CA VAL A 129 -6.68 -0.11 2.75
C VAL A 129 -6.98 -1.45 2.10
N LYS A 130 -7.28 -2.45 2.93
CA LYS A 130 -7.78 -3.74 2.46
C LYS A 130 -9.25 -3.62 2.12
N MET A 131 -9.56 -3.71 0.84
CA MET A 131 -10.91 -3.56 0.30
C MET A 131 -11.79 -4.78 0.63
N ALA A 132 -13.12 -4.66 0.45
CA ALA A 132 -14.05 -5.73 0.72
C ALA A 132 -13.79 -7.02 -0.07
N ASN A 133 -13.14 -6.91 -1.24
CA ASN A 133 -12.70 -8.05 -2.05
C ASN A 133 -11.37 -8.68 -1.58
N GLY A 134 -10.84 -8.25 -0.45
CA GLY A 134 -9.59 -8.73 0.14
C GLY A 134 -8.31 -8.16 -0.46
N LYS A 135 -8.37 -7.32 -1.50
CA LYS A 135 -7.20 -6.70 -2.12
C LYS A 135 -6.82 -5.42 -1.40
N TRP A 136 -5.54 -5.17 -1.26
CA TRP A 136 -5.01 -3.90 -0.80
C TRP A 136 -4.98 -2.88 -1.96
N GLN A 137 -5.45 -1.66 -1.67
CA GLN A 137 -5.33 -0.54 -2.61
C GLN A 137 -4.87 0.71 -1.88
N CYS A 138 -4.03 1.49 -2.55
CA CYS A 138 -3.62 2.81 -2.08
C CYS A 138 -4.81 3.78 -2.24
N VAL A 139 -5.22 4.38 -1.13
CA VAL A 139 -6.35 5.33 -1.09
C VAL A 139 -5.88 6.78 -0.99
N ALA A 140 -4.67 7.00 -0.48
CA ALA A 140 -4.06 8.33 -0.42
C ALA A 140 -2.55 8.25 -0.53
N SER A 141 -1.95 9.27 -1.17
CA SER A 141 -0.51 9.48 -1.27
C SER A 141 -0.17 10.93 -1.02
N HIS A 142 0.91 11.18 -0.30
CA HIS A 142 1.47 12.52 -0.12
C HIS A 142 2.96 12.49 -0.43
N VAL A 143 3.41 13.45 -1.22
CA VAL A 143 4.81 13.62 -1.59
C VAL A 143 5.30 15.00 -1.16
N SER A 144 6.51 15.06 -0.60
CA SER A 144 7.20 16.32 -0.26
C SER A 144 8.65 16.28 -0.74
N LEU A 145 9.21 17.44 -1.10
CA LEU A 145 10.62 17.56 -1.44
C LEU A 145 11.48 17.40 -0.18
N ILE A 146 12.54 16.62 -0.27
CA ILE A 146 13.62 16.60 0.72
C ILE A 146 14.56 17.75 0.36
N LYS A 147 14.64 18.73 1.26
CA LYS A 147 15.62 19.83 1.11
C LYS A 147 17.01 19.28 1.45
N SER A 148 17.94 19.46 0.54
CA SER A 148 19.39 19.26 0.77
C SER A 148 19.95 20.33 1.68
#